data_70152701afd29949e43b1afdf6db89aa
#
_entry.id   70152701afd29949e43b1afdf6db89aa
#
_cell.length_a   1.000
_cell.length_b   1.000
_cell.length_c   1.000
_cell.angle_alpha   90.00
_cell.angle_beta   90.00
_cell.angle_gamma   90.00
#
_symmetry.space_group_name_H-M   'P 1'
#
loop_
_entity.id
_entity.type
_entity.pdbx_description
1 polymer ?
#
loop_
_entity_poly.entity_id
_entity_poly.type
_entity_poly.pdbx_seq_one_letter_code
_entity_poly.pdbx_strand_id
1 'polypeptide(L)'
;MSRRLLAAACLMLSFSAAQAAERWETLPPTPTAVAGAKTGYAAVNGIKVYYTRTGHGSPVVLLHGGLSNSDYWGNQVKALAAKHTVISIDSRGHGRSSRDDKPYGYDLMADDVVAVLDHLKIPRADIVGWSDGAIIGIDLALRHPDRIGKVFAFAANTQTSGVKDAVEKNPTFAAFIERAGKEYAKLSPTPKEYDAFVEQISHMWASQPNWTDAQLQSIKTPILIADGDHDEAIKREHTEYMAATIPGAGLLILPNTSHFAFLQDPALFNAAVLGFLDSK
;
A
#
# COMPACT_ATOMS: atom_id res chain seq x y z
N MET A 1 81.89 8.33 -9.05
CA MET A 1 80.85 8.65 -8.03
C MET A 1 79.50 8.71 -8.70
N SER A 2 78.71 7.61 -8.66
CA SER A 2 77.41 7.49 -9.29
C SER A 2 76.29 7.68 -8.25
N ARG A 3 75.52 8.74 -8.35
CA ARG A 3 74.35 8.96 -7.54
C ARG A 3 73.13 8.18 -8.16
N ARG A 4 72.64 7.17 -7.46
CA ARG A 4 71.36 6.49 -7.76
C ARG A 4 70.25 7.30 -7.14
N LEU A 5 69.32 7.82 -7.99
CA LEU A 5 68.06 8.36 -7.59
C LEU A 5 67.09 7.21 -7.38
N LEU A 6 66.58 7.03 -6.16
CA LEU A 6 65.40 6.20 -5.88
C LEU A 6 64.15 7.04 -6.16
N ALA A 7 63.38 6.63 -7.14
CA ALA A 7 62.04 7.15 -7.33
C ALA A 7 61.07 6.32 -6.49
N ALA A 8 60.48 6.93 -5.46
CA ALA A 8 59.38 6.34 -4.68
C ALA A 8 58.09 6.56 -5.44
N ALA A 9 57.47 5.49 -5.96
CA ALA A 9 56.15 5.50 -6.54
C ALA A 9 55.10 5.40 -5.42
N CYS A 10 54.43 6.52 -5.10
CA CYS A 10 53.23 6.51 -4.26
C CYS A 10 52.07 5.93 -5.02
N LEU A 11 51.67 4.71 -4.71
CA LEU A 11 50.43 4.12 -5.17
C LEU A 11 49.29 4.75 -4.36
N MET A 12 48.55 5.68 -4.96
CA MET A 12 47.27 6.17 -4.39
C MET A 12 46.20 5.11 -4.67
N LEU A 13 45.85 4.33 -3.66
CA LEU A 13 44.68 3.48 -3.66
C LEU A 13 43.43 4.39 -3.49
N SER A 14 42.75 4.66 -4.58
CA SER A 14 41.43 5.30 -4.55
C SER A 14 40.43 4.29 -4.01
N PHE A 15 40.09 4.37 -2.72
CA PHE A 15 38.92 3.71 -2.19
C PHE A 15 37.69 4.47 -2.70
N SER A 16 37.03 3.91 -3.70
CA SER A 16 35.65 4.29 -4.04
C SER A 16 34.77 3.77 -2.90
N ALA A 17 34.43 4.63 -1.95
CA ALA A 17 33.39 4.31 -0.98
C ALA A 17 32.10 4.14 -1.80
N ALA A 18 31.58 2.92 -1.88
CA ALA A 18 30.23 2.71 -2.38
C ALA A 18 29.30 3.54 -1.49
N GLN A 19 28.67 4.56 -2.05
CA GLN A 19 27.68 5.36 -1.34
C GLN A 19 26.52 4.42 -0.98
N ALA A 20 26.16 4.36 0.30
CA ALA A 20 25.01 3.57 0.72
C ALA A 20 23.76 4.11 -0.01
N ALA A 21 22.92 3.21 -0.50
CA ALA A 21 21.67 3.62 -1.14
C ALA A 21 20.84 4.44 -0.15
N GLU A 22 20.21 5.49 -0.67
CA GLU A 22 19.30 6.29 0.14
C GLU A 22 18.08 5.45 0.55
N ARG A 23 17.45 5.79 1.67
CA ARG A 23 16.34 4.99 2.22
C ARG A 23 15.22 4.80 1.20
N TRP A 24 14.84 5.85 0.48
CA TRP A 24 13.77 5.80 -0.54
C TRP A 24 14.13 4.97 -1.79
N GLU A 25 15.40 4.64 -2.00
CA GLU A 25 15.85 3.76 -3.08
C GLU A 25 15.85 2.29 -2.68
N THR A 26 15.44 1.97 -1.44
CA THR A 26 15.47 0.61 -0.93
C THR A 26 14.08 -0.04 -0.98
N LEU A 27 14.07 -1.37 -1.17
CA LEU A 27 12.88 -2.19 -1.02
C LEU A 27 13.13 -3.22 0.11
N PRO A 28 12.84 -2.88 1.38
CA PRO A 28 12.98 -3.83 2.48
C PRO A 28 12.18 -5.11 2.25
N PRO A 29 12.56 -6.24 2.86
CA PRO A 29 11.87 -7.50 2.66
C PRO A 29 10.43 -7.42 3.15
N THR A 30 9.54 -8.22 2.53
CA THR A 30 8.18 -8.43 3.04
C THR A 30 8.25 -8.97 4.47
N PRO A 31 7.57 -8.33 5.43
CA PRO A 31 7.59 -8.76 6.81
C PRO A 31 7.06 -10.19 6.99
N THR A 32 7.53 -10.86 8.01
CA THR A 32 6.98 -12.17 8.38
C THR A 32 5.55 -12.04 8.92
N ALA A 33 4.71 -13.02 8.62
CA ALA A 33 3.36 -13.09 9.15
C ALA A 33 3.35 -12.95 10.69
N VAL A 34 2.35 -12.25 11.22
CA VAL A 34 2.27 -11.97 12.65
C VAL A 34 1.84 -13.23 13.40
N ALA A 35 2.69 -13.68 14.31
CA ALA A 35 2.40 -14.87 15.13
C ALA A 35 1.13 -14.68 15.96
N GLY A 36 0.28 -15.71 16.01
CA GLY A 36 -0.98 -15.69 16.79
C GLY A 36 -2.13 -14.95 16.10
N ALA A 37 -1.96 -14.43 14.89
CA ALA A 37 -3.06 -13.91 14.11
C ALA A 37 -4.08 -15.00 13.79
N LYS A 38 -5.36 -14.72 13.98
CA LYS A 38 -6.45 -15.58 13.50
C LYS A 38 -6.63 -15.36 12.01
N THR A 39 -6.61 -16.41 11.23
CA THR A 39 -6.78 -16.36 9.78
C THR A 39 -8.12 -16.97 9.39
N GLY A 40 -8.67 -16.54 8.28
CA GLY A 40 -9.91 -17.07 7.73
C GLY A 40 -10.15 -16.69 6.29
N TYR A 41 -11.25 -17.22 5.75
CA TYR A 41 -11.76 -16.86 4.43
C TYR A 41 -13.21 -16.42 4.54
N ALA A 42 -13.53 -15.30 3.94
CA ALA A 42 -14.91 -14.86 3.74
C ALA A 42 -15.35 -15.25 2.31
N ALA A 43 -16.42 -16.05 2.21
CA ALA A 43 -17.05 -16.35 0.92
C ALA A 43 -17.97 -15.18 0.57
N VAL A 44 -17.53 -14.26 -0.29
CA VAL A 44 -18.20 -13.01 -0.61
C VAL A 44 -18.11 -12.71 -2.11
N ASN A 45 -19.14 -12.16 -2.68
CA ASN A 45 -19.18 -11.68 -4.08
C ASN A 45 -18.63 -12.67 -5.13
N GLY A 46 -18.82 -13.97 -4.89
CA GLY A 46 -18.41 -15.05 -5.80
C GLY A 46 -16.97 -15.53 -5.62
N ILE A 47 -16.22 -14.99 -4.68
CA ILE A 47 -14.84 -15.36 -4.38
C ILE A 47 -14.64 -15.72 -2.90
N LYS A 48 -13.45 -16.23 -2.56
CA LYS A 48 -12.98 -16.41 -1.18
C LYS A 48 -11.92 -15.38 -0.88
N VAL A 49 -12.24 -14.42 -0.03
CA VAL A 49 -11.32 -13.37 0.42
C VAL A 49 -10.63 -13.83 1.70
N TYR A 50 -9.30 -13.90 1.64
CA TYR A 50 -8.48 -14.20 2.80
C TYR A 50 -8.34 -12.98 3.70
N TYR A 51 -8.43 -13.21 5.01
CA TYR A 51 -8.16 -12.18 6.00
C TYR A 51 -7.38 -12.73 7.21
N THR A 52 -6.69 -11.82 7.88
CA THR A 52 -6.14 -12.05 9.23
C THR A 52 -6.81 -11.12 10.22
N ARG A 53 -6.88 -11.54 11.50
CA ARG A 53 -7.39 -10.71 12.60
C ARG A 53 -6.47 -10.82 13.80
N THR A 54 -6.04 -9.65 14.34
CA THR A 54 -5.12 -9.57 15.47
C THR A 54 -5.52 -8.41 16.38
N GLY A 55 -5.23 -8.52 17.68
CA GLY A 55 -5.48 -7.44 18.64
C GLY A 55 -6.91 -7.35 19.11
N HIS A 56 -7.24 -6.22 19.76
CA HIS A 56 -8.54 -5.90 20.34
C HIS A 56 -8.76 -4.38 20.32
N GLY A 57 -10.01 -3.96 20.48
CA GLY A 57 -10.39 -2.54 20.44
C GLY A 57 -11.12 -2.19 19.13
N SER A 58 -11.08 -0.91 18.73
CA SER A 58 -11.76 -0.42 17.52
C SER A 58 -11.24 -1.13 16.26
N PRO A 59 -12.14 -1.50 15.32
CA PRO A 59 -11.73 -2.19 14.11
C PRO A 59 -10.96 -1.28 13.16
N VAL A 60 -9.84 -1.77 12.62
CA VAL A 60 -9.04 -1.16 11.55
C VAL A 60 -8.79 -2.20 10.47
N VAL A 61 -9.11 -1.85 9.23
CA VAL A 61 -8.81 -2.69 8.05
C VAL A 61 -7.56 -2.16 7.37
N LEU A 62 -6.61 -3.05 7.10
CA LEU A 62 -5.40 -2.77 6.32
C LEU A 62 -5.56 -3.32 4.91
N LEU A 63 -5.47 -2.43 3.91
CA LEU A 63 -5.61 -2.73 2.49
C LEU A 63 -4.29 -2.47 1.77
N HIS A 64 -3.73 -3.53 1.19
CA HIS A 64 -2.44 -3.49 0.49
C HIS A 64 -2.55 -2.92 -0.92
N GLY A 65 -1.43 -2.55 -1.52
CA GLY A 65 -1.32 -2.08 -2.90
C GLY A 65 -1.44 -3.19 -3.95
N GLY A 66 -1.55 -2.82 -5.20
CA GLY A 66 -1.64 -3.75 -6.32
C GLY A 66 -0.47 -4.73 -6.36
N LEU A 67 -0.72 -5.93 -6.88
CA LEU A 67 0.20 -7.08 -6.97
C LEU A 67 0.69 -7.63 -5.62
N SER A 68 0.47 -6.95 -4.50
CA SER A 68 0.98 -7.34 -3.18
C SER A 68 0.01 -8.25 -2.40
N ASN A 69 0.16 -8.33 -1.10
CA ASN A 69 -0.68 -9.12 -0.22
C ASN A 69 -0.63 -8.58 1.22
N SER A 70 -1.45 -9.09 2.11
CA SER A 70 -1.57 -8.62 3.50
C SER A 70 -0.32 -8.82 4.37
N ASP A 71 0.63 -9.67 3.98
CA ASP A 71 1.88 -9.87 4.74
C ASP A 71 2.74 -8.60 4.75
N TYR A 72 2.61 -7.72 3.74
CA TYR A 72 3.29 -6.42 3.70
C TYR A 72 3.02 -5.56 4.92
N TRP A 73 1.87 -5.73 5.58
CA TRP A 73 1.47 -4.99 6.76
C TRP A 73 2.02 -5.52 8.10
N GLY A 74 2.91 -6.52 8.08
CA GLY A 74 3.40 -7.18 9.30
C GLY A 74 3.97 -6.23 10.36
N ASN A 75 4.63 -5.15 9.96
CA ASN A 75 5.16 -4.13 10.87
C ASN A 75 4.04 -3.25 11.47
N GLN A 76 3.01 -2.93 10.68
CA GLN A 76 1.88 -2.11 11.07
C GLN A 76 0.92 -2.89 11.99
N VAL A 77 0.65 -4.16 11.66
CA VAL A 77 -0.19 -5.04 12.49
C VAL A 77 0.33 -5.11 13.92
N LYS A 78 1.65 -5.29 14.10
CA LYS A 78 2.27 -5.35 15.44
C LYS A 78 2.05 -4.08 16.24
N ALA A 79 2.18 -2.92 15.60
CA ALA A 79 2.03 -1.63 16.26
C ALA A 79 0.56 -1.32 16.59
N LEU A 80 -0.36 -1.58 15.65
CA LEU A 80 -1.77 -1.23 15.77
C LEU A 80 -2.53 -2.19 16.71
N ALA A 81 -2.16 -3.48 16.74
CA ALA A 81 -2.85 -4.49 17.52
C ALA A 81 -2.83 -4.27 19.05
N ALA A 82 -1.99 -3.37 19.53
CA ALA A 82 -1.97 -2.98 20.94
C ALA A 82 -3.25 -2.25 21.38
N LYS A 83 -3.93 -1.55 20.45
CA LYS A 83 -5.12 -0.73 20.73
C LYS A 83 -6.31 -1.03 19.81
N HIS A 84 -6.07 -1.70 18.69
CA HIS A 84 -7.05 -1.92 17.64
C HIS A 84 -7.27 -3.39 17.36
N THR A 85 -8.47 -3.75 16.92
CA THR A 85 -8.72 -5.01 16.22
C THR A 85 -8.32 -4.80 14.77
N VAL A 86 -7.15 -5.31 14.39
CA VAL A 86 -6.55 -5.16 13.07
C VAL A 86 -7.00 -6.30 12.17
N ILE A 87 -7.61 -5.97 11.04
CA ILE A 87 -8.00 -6.90 9.98
C ILE A 87 -7.15 -6.60 8.75
N SER A 88 -6.29 -7.51 8.33
CA SER A 88 -5.57 -7.37 7.07
C SER A 88 -6.21 -8.28 6.03
N ILE A 89 -6.47 -7.77 4.84
CA ILE A 89 -7.21 -8.47 3.77
C ILE A 89 -6.27 -8.65 2.57
N ASP A 90 -6.24 -9.86 2.01
CA ASP A 90 -5.74 -10.06 0.65
C ASP A 90 -6.89 -9.70 -0.31
N SER A 91 -6.72 -8.65 -1.11
CA SER A 91 -7.74 -8.20 -2.05
C SER A 91 -8.06 -9.27 -3.11
N ARG A 92 -9.19 -9.15 -3.79
CA ARG A 92 -9.62 -10.01 -4.92
C ARG A 92 -8.43 -10.35 -5.84
N GLY A 93 -8.17 -11.63 -6.07
CA GLY A 93 -7.08 -12.14 -6.92
C GLY A 93 -5.67 -12.00 -6.37
N HIS A 94 -5.49 -11.33 -5.25
CA HIS A 94 -4.18 -11.13 -4.62
C HIS A 94 -3.91 -12.16 -3.53
N GLY A 95 -2.63 -12.38 -3.26
CA GLY A 95 -2.18 -13.21 -2.15
C GLY A 95 -2.88 -14.57 -2.10
N ARG A 96 -3.62 -14.82 -1.03
CA ARG A 96 -4.34 -16.08 -0.78
C ARG A 96 -5.81 -16.03 -1.19
N SER A 97 -6.29 -14.85 -1.63
CA SER A 97 -7.67 -14.69 -2.11
C SER A 97 -7.85 -15.29 -3.49
N SER A 98 -9.02 -15.86 -3.72
CA SER A 98 -9.33 -16.36 -5.05
C SER A 98 -9.67 -15.23 -6.02
N ARG A 99 -9.57 -15.50 -7.31
CA ARG A 99 -10.01 -14.62 -8.40
C ARG A 99 -11.21 -15.23 -9.13
N ASP A 100 -11.88 -14.42 -9.92
CA ASP A 100 -12.85 -14.82 -10.94
C ASP A 100 -12.50 -14.08 -12.26
N ASP A 101 -13.27 -14.35 -13.31
CA ASP A 101 -13.05 -13.76 -14.63
C ASP A 101 -13.77 -12.42 -14.84
N LYS A 102 -14.37 -11.86 -13.79
CA LYS A 102 -15.03 -10.55 -13.88
C LYS A 102 -13.99 -9.45 -14.04
N PRO A 103 -14.30 -8.38 -14.78
CA PRO A 103 -13.46 -7.19 -14.80
C PRO A 103 -13.25 -6.65 -13.39
N TYR A 104 -12.01 -6.27 -13.07
CA TYR A 104 -11.71 -5.61 -11.80
C TYR A 104 -12.16 -4.14 -11.85
N GLY A 105 -12.52 -3.62 -10.67
CA GLY A 105 -12.85 -2.22 -10.45
C GLY A 105 -12.70 -1.89 -8.97
N TYR A 106 -12.38 -0.64 -8.66
CA TYR A 106 -12.23 -0.22 -7.25
C TYR A 106 -13.56 -0.30 -6.50
N ASP A 107 -14.69 -0.05 -7.17
CA ASP A 107 -16.03 -0.24 -6.64
C ASP A 107 -16.29 -1.70 -6.24
N LEU A 108 -15.95 -2.66 -7.11
CA LEU A 108 -16.08 -4.08 -6.81
C LEU A 108 -15.18 -4.51 -5.63
N MET A 109 -13.94 -3.99 -5.59
CA MET A 109 -13.01 -4.29 -4.51
C MET A 109 -13.43 -3.65 -3.17
N ALA A 110 -14.03 -2.47 -3.21
CA ALA A 110 -14.63 -1.83 -2.03
C ALA A 110 -15.84 -2.63 -1.52
N ASP A 111 -16.72 -3.11 -2.43
CA ASP A 111 -17.84 -3.97 -2.06
C ASP A 111 -17.38 -5.30 -1.45
N ASP A 112 -16.24 -5.85 -1.87
CA ASP A 112 -15.61 -7.02 -1.22
C ASP A 112 -15.21 -6.71 0.23
N VAL A 113 -14.63 -5.54 0.50
CA VAL A 113 -14.28 -5.11 1.86
C VAL A 113 -15.51 -5.01 2.74
N VAL A 114 -16.60 -4.39 2.24
CA VAL A 114 -17.88 -4.29 2.97
C VAL A 114 -18.43 -5.68 3.28
N ALA A 115 -18.41 -6.58 2.30
CA ALA A 115 -18.89 -7.95 2.50
C ALA A 115 -18.02 -8.75 3.50
N VAL A 116 -16.70 -8.51 3.56
CA VAL A 116 -15.83 -9.07 4.61
C VAL A 116 -16.18 -8.51 5.99
N LEU A 117 -16.46 -7.21 6.11
CA LEU A 117 -16.94 -6.61 7.35
C LEU A 117 -18.26 -7.24 7.81
N ASP A 118 -19.20 -7.48 6.90
CA ASP A 118 -20.48 -8.15 7.19
C ASP A 118 -20.25 -9.60 7.66
N HIS A 119 -19.39 -10.36 6.97
CA HIS A 119 -18.99 -11.71 7.38
C HIS A 119 -18.43 -11.73 8.81
N LEU A 120 -17.62 -10.72 9.17
CA LEU A 120 -17.01 -10.58 10.49
C LEU A 120 -17.95 -9.93 11.52
N LYS A 121 -19.16 -9.51 11.12
CA LYS A 121 -20.14 -8.78 11.95
C LYS A 121 -19.56 -7.48 12.50
N ILE A 122 -18.78 -6.76 11.69
CA ILE A 122 -18.18 -5.48 12.02
C ILE A 122 -19.02 -4.38 11.33
N PRO A 123 -19.77 -3.57 12.10
CA PRO A 123 -20.64 -2.58 11.50
C PRO A 123 -19.89 -1.40 10.88
N ARG A 124 -18.73 -1.06 11.42
CA ARG A 124 -17.91 0.08 10.99
C ARG A 124 -16.46 -0.16 11.33
N ALA A 125 -15.53 0.27 10.45
CA ALA A 125 -14.10 0.17 10.67
C ALA A 125 -13.36 1.41 10.12
N ASP A 126 -12.19 1.71 10.68
CA ASP A 126 -11.25 2.63 10.05
C ASP A 126 -10.44 1.89 8.98
N ILE A 127 -9.96 2.62 7.99
CA ILE A 127 -9.19 2.07 6.87
C ILE A 127 -7.77 2.65 6.88
N VAL A 128 -6.78 1.80 6.71
CA VAL A 128 -5.41 2.17 6.37
C VAL A 128 -5.09 1.49 5.06
N GLY A 129 -4.95 2.28 4.01
CA GLY A 129 -4.70 1.78 2.66
C GLY A 129 -3.36 2.26 2.11
N TRP A 130 -2.74 1.43 1.30
CA TRP A 130 -1.58 1.75 0.51
C TRP A 130 -1.86 1.54 -0.97
N SER A 131 -1.57 2.54 -1.83
CA SER A 131 -1.73 2.46 -3.29
C SER A 131 -3.17 2.04 -3.66
N ASP A 132 -3.38 0.93 -4.36
CA ASP A 132 -4.73 0.40 -4.65
C ASP A 132 -5.60 0.28 -3.39
N GLY A 133 -5.01 -0.14 -2.27
CA GLY A 133 -5.73 -0.21 -0.99
C GLY A 133 -6.17 1.15 -0.47
N ALA A 134 -5.41 2.21 -0.75
CA ALA A 134 -5.79 3.58 -0.42
C ALA A 134 -6.90 4.09 -1.34
N ILE A 135 -6.83 3.74 -2.63
CA ILE A 135 -7.89 4.04 -3.61
C ILE A 135 -9.20 3.34 -3.21
N ILE A 136 -9.15 2.06 -2.81
CA ILE A 136 -10.30 1.34 -2.26
C ILE A 136 -10.83 2.06 -1.01
N GLY A 137 -9.97 2.56 -0.14
CA GLY A 137 -10.35 3.34 1.04
C GLY A 137 -11.12 4.63 0.70
N ILE A 138 -10.70 5.34 -0.35
CA ILE A 138 -11.40 6.54 -0.86
C ILE A 138 -12.74 6.16 -1.50
N ASP A 139 -12.80 5.07 -2.26
CA ASP A 139 -14.07 4.54 -2.81
C ASP A 139 -15.06 4.19 -1.70
N LEU A 140 -14.59 3.50 -0.66
CA LEU A 140 -15.40 3.21 0.54
C LEU A 140 -15.94 4.49 1.19
N ALA A 141 -15.14 5.55 1.28
CA ALA A 141 -15.59 6.83 1.84
C ALA A 141 -16.64 7.52 0.96
N LEU A 142 -16.59 7.32 -0.36
CA LEU A 142 -17.57 7.83 -1.32
C LEU A 142 -18.89 7.05 -1.27
N ARG A 143 -18.81 5.72 -1.34
CA ARG A 143 -19.98 4.84 -1.60
C ARG A 143 -20.55 4.21 -0.33
N HIS A 144 -19.75 4.03 0.70
CA HIS A 144 -20.13 3.36 1.95
C HIS A 144 -19.76 4.16 3.21
N PRO A 145 -20.05 5.49 3.28
CA PRO A 145 -19.59 6.34 4.37
C PRO A 145 -20.08 5.89 5.75
N ASP A 146 -21.24 5.23 5.82
CA ASP A 146 -21.80 4.70 7.07
C ASP A 146 -20.97 3.51 7.64
N ARG A 147 -20.18 2.85 6.79
CA ARG A 147 -19.38 1.69 7.15
C ARG A 147 -17.95 2.05 7.55
N ILE A 148 -17.52 3.30 7.28
CA ILE A 148 -16.12 3.74 7.41
C ILE A 148 -16.02 4.87 8.42
N GLY A 149 -15.08 4.73 9.36
CA GLY A 149 -14.77 5.74 10.37
C GLY A 149 -13.85 6.83 9.84
N LYS A 150 -12.62 6.44 9.59
CA LYS A 150 -11.53 7.28 9.06
C LYS A 150 -10.79 6.54 7.95
N VAL A 151 -10.13 7.28 7.06
CA VAL A 151 -9.27 6.70 6.01
C VAL A 151 -7.89 7.32 6.06
N PHE A 152 -6.87 6.52 6.32
CA PHE A 152 -5.47 6.86 6.08
C PHE A 152 -5.12 6.36 4.69
N ALA A 153 -5.07 7.27 3.71
CA ALA A 153 -4.83 6.95 2.30
C ALA A 153 -3.37 7.29 1.95
N PHE A 154 -2.50 6.27 1.92
CA PHE A 154 -1.09 6.42 1.59
C PHE A 154 -0.82 6.07 0.14
N ALA A 155 -0.15 6.99 -0.59
CA ALA A 155 0.28 6.82 -1.97
C ALA A 155 -0.89 6.49 -2.93
N ALA A 156 -2.01 7.18 -2.78
CA ALA A 156 -3.21 7.02 -3.61
C ALA A 156 -3.20 7.90 -4.85
N ASN A 157 -4.06 7.56 -5.81
CA ASN A 157 -4.50 8.48 -6.85
C ASN A 157 -6.03 8.42 -6.97
N THR A 158 -6.65 9.50 -7.45
CA THR A 158 -8.09 9.61 -7.71
C THR A 158 -8.42 9.76 -9.18
N GLN A 159 -7.38 9.87 -9.99
CA GLN A 159 -7.42 9.91 -11.46
C GLN A 159 -6.20 9.17 -12.01
N THR A 160 -6.35 8.51 -13.14
CA THR A 160 -5.22 7.79 -13.80
C THR A 160 -4.07 8.73 -14.14
N SER A 161 -4.35 10.00 -14.43
CA SER A 161 -3.36 11.05 -14.69
C SER A 161 -2.48 11.39 -13.48
N GLY A 162 -2.86 10.97 -12.26
CA GLY A 162 -2.09 11.17 -11.03
C GLY A 162 -0.89 10.23 -10.90
N VAL A 163 -0.80 9.21 -11.74
CA VAL A 163 0.32 8.27 -11.77
C VAL A 163 1.44 8.81 -12.67
N LYS A 164 2.69 8.60 -12.27
CA LYS A 164 3.88 8.94 -13.07
C LYS A 164 4.00 8.02 -14.27
N ASP A 165 4.62 8.50 -15.33
CA ASP A 165 4.90 7.67 -16.51
C ASP A 165 6.03 6.67 -16.21
N ALA A 166 5.92 5.46 -16.79
CA ALA A 166 6.97 4.46 -16.77
C ALA A 166 7.47 4.06 -15.36
N VAL A 167 6.53 3.98 -14.40
CA VAL A 167 6.80 3.57 -13.00
C VAL A 167 7.59 2.26 -12.93
N GLU A 168 7.28 1.32 -13.83
CA GLU A 168 7.93 0.02 -13.93
C GLU A 168 9.43 0.08 -14.26
N LYS A 169 9.92 1.23 -14.75
CA LYS A 169 11.35 1.46 -15.02
C LYS A 169 12.14 1.95 -13.81
N ASN A 170 11.45 2.37 -12.75
CA ASN A 170 12.12 2.70 -11.50
C ASN A 170 12.70 1.41 -10.88
N PRO A 171 13.98 1.36 -10.50
CA PRO A 171 14.63 0.14 -10.00
C PRO A 171 13.94 -0.46 -8.77
N THR A 172 13.50 0.37 -7.83
CA THR A 172 12.83 -0.08 -6.60
C THR A 172 11.47 -0.68 -6.92
N PHE A 173 10.71 -0.03 -7.82
CA PHE A 173 9.40 -0.51 -8.25
C PHE A 173 9.50 -1.78 -9.12
N ALA A 174 10.51 -1.86 -10.01
CA ALA A 174 10.80 -3.07 -10.78
C ALA A 174 11.13 -4.27 -9.88
N ALA A 175 11.95 -4.06 -8.84
CA ALA A 175 12.25 -5.08 -7.84
C ALA A 175 10.99 -5.52 -7.05
N PHE A 176 10.07 -4.59 -6.78
CA PHE A 176 8.78 -4.91 -6.18
C PHE A 176 7.92 -5.79 -7.10
N ILE A 177 7.80 -5.46 -8.38
CA ILE A 177 7.04 -6.25 -9.36
C ILE A 177 7.58 -7.69 -9.46
N GLU A 178 8.92 -7.84 -9.52
CA GLU A 178 9.57 -9.16 -9.54
C GLU A 178 9.26 -9.97 -8.26
N ARG A 179 9.33 -9.31 -7.09
CA ARG A 179 8.99 -9.92 -5.80
C ARG A 179 7.54 -10.37 -5.77
N ALA A 180 6.62 -9.51 -6.22
CA ALA A 180 5.18 -9.77 -6.22
C ALA A 180 4.84 -11.02 -7.05
N GLY A 181 5.46 -11.22 -8.21
CA GLY A 181 5.28 -12.44 -9.00
C GLY A 181 5.72 -13.71 -8.27
N LYS A 182 6.87 -13.66 -7.56
CA LYS A 182 7.35 -14.78 -6.74
C LYS A 182 6.42 -15.08 -5.55
N GLU A 183 5.90 -14.04 -4.92
CA GLU A 183 4.94 -14.16 -3.81
C GLU A 183 3.60 -14.69 -4.28
N TYR A 184 3.09 -14.22 -5.43
CA TYR A 184 1.88 -14.76 -6.04
C TYR A 184 2.02 -16.26 -6.31
N ALA A 185 3.10 -16.69 -6.94
CA ALA A 185 3.36 -18.11 -7.22
C ALA A 185 3.39 -18.98 -5.95
N LYS A 186 3.75 -18.40 -4.81
CA LYS A 186 3.82 -19.09 -3.50
C LYS A 186 2.50 -19.09 -2.75
N LEU A 187 1.71 -18.02 -2.83
CA LEU A 187 0.56 -17.78 -1.96
C LEU A 187 -0.78 -18.06 -2.63
N SER A 188 -0.87 -17.79 -3.95
CA SER A 188 -2.14 -17.82 -4.68
C SER A 188 -2.72 -19.23 -4.78
N PRO A 189 -4.06 -19.37 -4.69
CA PRO A 189 -4.74 -20.62 -5.04
C PRO A 189 -4.63 -20.96 -6.55
N THR A 190 -4.26 -20.00 -7.39
CA THR A 190 -4.05 -20.16 -8.84
C THR A 190 -2.64 -19.72 -9.24
N PRO A 191 -1.56 -20.38 -8.76
CA PRO A 191 -0.19 -19.89 -8.88
C PRO A 191 0.33 -19.81 -10.32
N LYS A 192 -0.34 -20.45 -11.27
CA LYS A 192 0.02 -20.44 -12.70
C LYS A 192 -0.71 -19.37 -13.51
N GLU A 193 -1.61 -18.60 -12.88
CA GLU A 193 -2.46 -17.61 -13.55
C GLU A 193 -1.98 -16.17 -13.30
N TYR A 194 -0.71 -15.98 -12.96
CA TYR A 194 -0.17 -14.65 -12.64
C TYR A 194 -0.32 -13.67 -13.81
N ASP A 195 -0.03 -14.12 -15.02
CA ASP A 195 -0.13 -13.26 -16.22
C ASP A 195 -1.59 -12.82 -16.46
N ALA A 196 -2.55 -13.74 -16.34
CA ALA A 196 -3.98 -13.41 -16.45
C ALA A 196 -4.46 -12.47 -15.35
N PHE A 197 -3.94 -12.62 -14.12
CA PHE A 197 -4.20 -11.71 -13.01
C PHE A 197 -3.63 -10.31 -13.30
N VAL A 198 -2.38 -10.23 -13.77
CA VAL A 198 -1.73 -8.96 -14.13
C VAL A 198 -2.48 -8.27 -15.26
N GLU A 199 -2.94 -9.01 -16.26
CA GLU A 199 -3.76 -8.47 -17.34
C GLU A 199 -5.06 -7.84 -16.81
N GLN A 200 -5.82 -8.55 -15.97
CA GLN A 200 -7.06 -8.03 -15.38
C GLN A 200 -6.82 -6.73 -14.59
N ILE A 201 -5.81 -6.71 -13.71
CA ILE A 201 -5.56 -5.53 -12.89
C ILE A 201 -5.02 -4.36 -13.72
N SER A 202 -4.22 -4.65 -14.76
CA SER A 202 -3.70 -3.62 -15.67
C SER A 202 -4.83 -2.93 -16.46
N HIS A 203 -5.87 -3.66 -16.87
CA HIS A 203 -7.05 -3.07 -17.47
C HIS A 203 -7.78 -2.10 -16.52
N MET A 204 -7.86 -2.44 -15.23
CA MET A 204 -8.40 -1.54 -14.21
C MET A 204 -7.54 -0.28 -14.09
N TRP A 205 -6.23 -0.41 -13.92
CA TRP A 205 -5.32 0.72 -13.78
C TRP A 205 -5.28 1.65 -14.99
N ALA A 206 -5.48 1.12 -16.20
CA ALA A 206 -5.53 1.92 -17.42
C ALA A 206 -6.77 2.81 -17.50
N SER A 207 -7.84 2.51 -16.76
CA SER A 207 -9.13 3.19 -16.86
C SER A 207 -9.68 3.76 -15.56
N GLN A 208 -9.10 3.39 -14.41
CA GLN A 208 -9.60 3.75 -13.07
C GLN A 208 -8.44 4.09 -12.11
N PRO A 209 -8.74 4.90 -11.07
CA PRO A 209 -9.98 5.66 -10.87
C PRO A 209 -10.01 6.91 -11.76
N ASN A 210 -11.19 7.51 -11.93
CA ASN A 210 -11.35 8.81 -12.58
C ASN A 210 -12.53 9.56 -11.95
N TRP A 211 -12.43 9.86 -10.66
CA TRP A 211 -13.45 10.61 -9.95
C TRP A 211 -13.38 12.09 -10.28
N THR A 212 -14.55 12.70 -10.40
CA THR A 212 -14.69 14.15 -10.60
C THR A 212 -14.47 14.90 -9.29
N ASP A 213 -14.15 16.21 -9.39
CA ASP A 213 -14.04 17.07 -8.22
C ASP A 213 -15.32 17.07 -7.38
N ALA A 214 -16.50 17.04 -8.02
CA ALA A 214 -17.79 16.99 -7.34
C ALA A 214 -17.94 15.71 -6.50
N GLN A 215 -17.47 14.57 -7.00
CA GLN A 215 -17.47 13.32 -6.24
C GLN A 215 -16.51 13.42 -5.04
N LEU A 216 -15.28 13.91 -5.24
CA LEU A 216 -14.31 14.08 -4.16
C LEU A 216 -14.81 15.08 -3.10
N GLN A 217 -15.43 16.18 -3.53
CA GLN A 217 -16.03 17.20 -2.66
C GLN A 217 -17.25 16.68 -1.87
N SER A 218 -17.86 15.57 -2.29
CA SER A 218 -18.97 14.96 -1.56
C SER A 218 -18.53 14.11 -0.37
N ILE A 219 -17.25 13.78 -0.26
CA ILE A 219 -16.71 12.96 0.83
C ILE A 219 -16.84 13.71 2.16
N LYS A 220 -17.40 13.01 3.16
CA LYS A 220 -17.57 13.53 4.52
C LYS A 220 -16.76 12.75 5.56
N THR A 221 -16.28 11.58 5.17
CA THR A 221 -15.42 10.74 6.01
C THR A 221 -14.09 11.46 6.25
N PRO A 222 -13.58 11.55 7.48
CA PRO A 222 -12.26 12.10 7.75
C PRO A 222 -11.18 11.30 7.00
N ILE A 223 -10.39 11.97 6.17
CA ILE A 223 -9.32 11.37 5.38
C ILE A 223 -8.01 12.08 5.65
N LEU A 224 -6.93 11.32 5.82
CA LEU A 224 -5.56 11.82 5.74
C LEU A 224 -4.93 11.30 4.45
N ILE A 225 -4.65 12.20 3.53
CA ILE A 225 -3.89 11.92 2.32
C ILE A 225 -2.41 11.97 2.69
N ALA A 226 -1.72 10.86 2.50
CA ALA A 226 -0.32 10.74 2.88
C ALA A 226 0.51 10.18 1.72
N ASP A 227 1.79 10.57 1.66
CA ASP A 227 2.71 10.10 0.62
C ASP A 227 4.16 10.18 1.10
N GLY A 228 5.07 9.45 0.43
CA GLY A 228 6.52 9.63 0.57
C GLY A 228 6.99 10.85 -0.23
N ASP A 229 8.01 11.57 0.26
CA ASP A 229 8.56 12.72 -0.46
C ASP A 229 9.30 12.32 -1.74
N HIS A 230 9.68 11.05 -1.86
CA HIS A 230 10.32 10.43 -3.04
C HIS A 230 9.44 9.33 -3.67
N ASP A 231 8.12 9.41 -3.57
CA ASP A 231 7.24 8.42 -4.19
C ASP A 231 7.54 8.28 -5.68
N GLU A 232 7.81 7.06 -6.15
CA GLU A 232 8.16 6.76 -7.53
C GLU A 232 6.95 6.55 -8.44
N ALA A 233 5.76 6.36 -7.87
CA ALA A 233 4.55 6.04 -8.61
C ALA A 233 3.56 7.21 -8.70
N ILE A 234 3.37 7.96 -7.61
CA ILE A 234 2.37 9.02 -7.53
C ILE A 234 3.02 10.39 -7.73
N LYS A 235 2.36 11.22 -8.53
CA LYS A 235 2.78 12.60 -8.72
C LYS A 235 2.50 13.42 -7.46
N ARG A 236 3.49 14.17 -6.99
CA ARG A 236 3.36 15.02 -5.81
C ARG A 236 2.18 16.00 -5.92
N GLU A 237 2.05 16.63 -7.07
CA GLU A 237 0.96 17.56 -7.34
C GLU A 237 -0.42 16.89 -7.28
N HIS A 238 -0.51 15.59 -7.54
CA HIS A 238 -1.76 14.86 -7.41
C HIS A 238 -2.11 14.56 -5.95
N THR A 239 -1.12 14.22 -5.12
CA THR A 239 -1.28 14.07 -3.67
C THR A 239 -1.80 15.37 -3.03
N GLU A 240 -1.20 16.51 -3.42
CA GLU A 240 -1.63 17.84 -2.97
C GLU A 240 -3.03 18.20 -3.48
N TYR A 241 -3.34 17.89 -4.75
CA TYR A 241 -4.66 18.07 -5.34
C TYR A 241 -5.75 17.32 -4.57
N MET A 242 -5.53 16.05 -4.23
CA MET A 242 -6.49 15.25 -3.47
C MET A 242 -6.79 15.89 -2.11
N ALA A 243 -5.75 16.29 -1.37
CA ALA A 243 -5.91 16.93 -0.07
C ALA A 243 -6.62 18.28 -0.15
N ALA A 244 -6.39 19.04 -1.22
CA ALA A 244 -7.06 20.33 -1.45
C ALA A 244 -8.52 20.17 -1.90
N THR A 245 -8.86 19.08 -2.59
CA THR A 245 -10.19 18.87 -3.19
C THR A 245 -11.16 18.20 -2.23
N ILE A 246 -10.69 17.26 -1.40
CA ILE A 246 -11.53 16.55 -0.42
C ILE A 246 -11.75 17.42 0.81
N PRO A 247 -13.00 17.77 1.18
CA PRO A 247 -13.28 18.66 2.30
C PRO A 247 -12.74 18.12 3.64
N GLY A 248 -11.92 18.92 4.31
CA GLY A 248 -11.36 18.56 5.62
C GLY A 248 -10.27 17.48 5.59
N ALA A 249 -9.82 17.08 4.40
CA ALA A 249 -8.69 16.15 4.30
C ALA A 249 -7.40 16.78 4.85
N GLY A 250 -6.64 16.00 5.62
CA GLY A 250 -5.28 16.34 6.00
C GLY A 250 -4.29 15.98 4.89
N LEU A 251 -3.13 16.63 4.86
CA LEU A 251 -1.99 16.30 4.01
C LEU A 251 -0.78 15.94 4.88
N LEU A 252 -0.15 14.81 4.58
CA LEU A 252 1.08 14.37 5.24
C LEU A 252 2.09 13.87 4.22
N ILE A 253 3.30 14.43 4.25
CA ILE A 253 4.41 13.96 3.45
C ILE A 253 5.49 13.40 4.37
N LEU A 254 5.80 12.12 4.20
CA LEU A 254 6.79 11.41 5.00
C LEU A 254 8.19 11.64 4.41
N PRO A 255 9.13 12.21 5.19
CA PRO A 255 10.45 12.55 4.68
C PRO A 255 11.34 11.32 4.47
N ASN A 256 12.19 11.38 3.45
CA ASN A 256 13.17 10.33 3.12
C ASN A 256 12.55 8.95 2.92
N THR A 257 11.37 8.91 2.32
CA THR A 257 10.64 7.67 2.01
C THR A 257 10.00 7.72 0.62
N SER A 258 9.66 6.56 0.08
CA SER A 258 9.03 6.42 -1.23
C SER A 258 7.65 5.77 -1.13
N HIS A 259 7.17 5.20 -2.23
CA HIS A 259 5.93 4.41 -2.29
C HIS A 259 5.87 3.28 -1.25
N PHE A 260 7.03 2.90 -0.69
CA PHE A 260 7.21 1.81 0.28
C PHE A 260 7.55 2.32 1.70
N ALA A 261 7.14 3.53 2.07
CA ALA A 261 7.45 4.15 3.37
C ALA A 261 7.16 3.24 4.58
N PHE A 262 6.07 2.49 4.53
CA PHE A 262 5.65 1.57 5.60
C PHE A 262 6.63 0.39 5.83
N LEU A 263 7.47 0.09 4.83
CA LEU A 263 8.60 -0.85 4.93
C LEU A 263 9.91 -0.14 5.26
N GLN A 264 10.13 1.06 4.68
CA GLN A 264 11.39 1.80 4.77
C GLN A 264 11.59 2.49 6.12
N ASP A 265 10.51 3.03 6.70
CA ASP A 265 10.48 3.61 8.05
C ASP A 265 9.19 3.22 8.78
N PRO A 266 9.08 1.96 9.25
CA PRO A 266 7.88 1.51 9.95
C PRO A 266 7.56 2.32 11.21
N ALA A 267 8.57 2.86 11.89
CA ALA A 267 8.37 3.65 13.11
C ALA A 267 7.66 4.98 12.81
N LEU A 268 8.15 5.72 11.82
CA LEU A 268 7.56 6.97 11.36
C LEU A 268 6.14 6.73 10.80
N PHE A 269 5.99 5.72 9.94
CA PHE A 269 4.70 5.39 9.34
C PHE A 269 3.66 5.00 10.41
N ASN A 270 4.02 4.13 11.36
CA ASN A 270 3.13 3.71 12.44
C ASN A 270 2.73 4.87 13.35
N ALA A 271 3.67 5.78 13.66
CA ALA A 271 3.36 6.97 14.45
C ALA A 271 2.34 7.88 13.74
N ALA A 272 2.48 8.05 12.42
CA ALA A 272 1.53 8.83 11.62
C ALA A 272 0.13 8.18 11.60
N VAL A 273 0.06 6.88 11.34
CA VAL A 273 -1.20 6.12 11.34
C VAL A 273 -1.90 6.20 12.70
N LEU A 274 -1.18 5.88 13.78
CA LEU A 274 -1.75 5.92 15.14
C LEU A 274 -2.19 7.33 15.53
N GLY A 275 -1.38 8.36 15.21
CA GLY A 275 -1.73 9.76 15.46
C GLY A 275 -3.04 10.17 14.78
N PHE A 276 -3.28 9.70 13.56
CA PHE A 276 -4.52 9.96 12.85
C PHE A 276 -5.70 9.14 13.36
N LEU A 277 -5.54 7.83 13.58
CA LEU A 277 -6.62 6.97 14.07
C LEU A 277 -7.08 7.37 15.47
N ASP A 278 -6.15 7.70 16.36
CA ASP A 278 -6.43 8.06 17.77
C ASP A 278 -6.85 9.55 17.94
N SER A 279 -6.80 10.39 16.89
CA SER A 279 -7.28 11.77 16.94
C SER A 279 -8.79 11.83 17.24
N LYS A 280 -9.23 12.91 17.91
CA LYS A 280 -10.66 13.14 18.21
C LYS A 280 -11.41 13.64 16.98
#